data_1b9256a19594f6b6a579f7d967a9e686
#
_entry.id   1b9256a19594f6b6a579f7d967a9e686
#
_cell.length_a   1.000
_cell.length_b   1.000
_cell.length_c   1.000
_cell.angle_alpha   90.00
_cell.angle_beta   90.00
_cell.angle_gamma   90.00
#
_symmetry.space_group_name_H-M   'P 1'
#
loop_
_entity.id
_entity.type
_entity.pdbx_description
1 polymer ?
#
loop_
_entity_poly.entity_id
_entity_poly.type
_entity_poly.pdbx_seq_one_letter_code
_entity_poly.pdbx_strand_id
1 'polypeptide(L)'
;MKEKRFLRLNPSRGNFLAAGAVLLASAVFFILEWPLALEEDASGQQRLCWWYVLAFSGLGALATGICLLQFDLPGAARQAIGWLLVLLLPLSTFVVVDVINGTKIWQFSGRKWLANYLCYLLVFALAYALTRRPWAAVAIGGAASLTFGIANYFVVQFRGQPILPWDLTSFGTALTVSGGYEYVPTRKMAVGALYYICTVAFCVKVAPQDAPHASRRFHIAERLAALSISGLLAITLFPLNGLSYLDISVWAWNQKGSSELIGIAASFFANAQYMMVDTPDGYSARA
;
A
#
# COMPACT_ATOMS: atom_id res chain seq x y z
N MET A 1 -40.24 -4.48 -19.33
CA MET A 1 -38.82 -4.15 -19.20
C MET A 1 -38.41 -4.42 -17.76
N LYS A 2 -37.58 -5.46 -17.49
CA LYS A 2 -37.02 -5.68 -16.14
C LYS A 2 -35.97 -4.59 -15.91
N GLU A 3 -36.17 -3.73 -14.91
CA GLU A 3 -35.16 -2.81 -14.45
C GLU A 3 -33.85 -3.56 -14.20
N LYS A 4 -32.81 -3.22 -14.95
CA LYS A 4 -31.46 -3.74 -14.69
C LYS A 4 -30.95 -3.07 -13.42
N ARG A 5 -31.10 -3.73 -12.28
CA ARG A 5 -30.51 -3.27 -11.03
C ARG A 5 -29.00 -3.46 -11.11
N PHE A 6 -28.24 -2.40 -11.05
CA PHE A 6 -26.77 -2.40 -11.07
C PHE A 6 -26.15 -3.07 -9.84
N LEU A 7 -26.91 -3.15 -8.75
CA LEU A 7 -26.46 -3.69 -7.47
C LEU A 7 -27.49 -4.71 -6.97
N ARG A 8 -27.02 -5.92 -6.63
CA ARG A 8 -27.85 -6.98 -6.05
C ARG A 8 -27.18 -7.61 -4.86
N LEU A 9 -27.97 -8.06 -3.89
CA LEU A 9 -27.51 -8.98 -2.87
C LEU A 9 -27.32 -10.36 -3.52
N ASN A 10 -26.14 -10.95 -3.34
CA ASN A 10 -25.84 -12.30 -3.79
C ASN A 10 -25.39 -13.17 -2.62
N PRO A 11 -26.32 -13.78 -1.87
CA PRO A 11 -26.02 -14.61 -0.72
C PRO A 11 -25.54 -16.02 -1.13
N SER A 12 -24.64 -16.11 -2.12
CA SER A 12 -24.01 -17.40 -2.45
C SER A 12 -23.20 -17.91 -1.25
N ARG A 13 -23.06 -19.23 -1.13
CA ARG A 13 -22.28 -19.83 -0.02
C ARG A 13 -20.89 -19.24 0.10
N GLY A 14 -20.20 -19.03 -1.02
CA GLY A 14 -18.86 -18.42 -1.03
C GLY A 14 -18.84 -16.98 -0.50
N ASN A 15 -19.81 -16.16 -0.95
CA ASN A 15 -19.95 -14.77 -0.48
C ASN A 15 -20.28 -14.71 1.02
N PHE A 16 -21.14 -15.62 1.48
CA PHE A 16 -21.51 -15.69 2.90
C PHE A 16 -20.33 -16.12 3.77
N LEU A 17 -19.53 -17.09 3.31
CA LEU A 17 -18.31 -17.51 4.00
C LEU A 17 -17.26 -16.38 4.03
N ALA A 18 -17.08 -15.67 2.92
CA ALA A 18 -16.15 -14.53 2.88
C ALA A 18 -16.60 -13.39 3.82
N ALA A 19 -17.89 -13.04 3.79
CA ALA A 19 -18.45 -12.03 4.70
C ALA A 19 -18.33 -12.45 6.16
N GLY A 20 -18.65 -13.70 6.47
CA GLY A 20 -18.50 -14.26 7.81
C GLY A 20 -17.07 -14.28 8.29
N ALA A 21 -16.11 -14.63 7.43
CA ALA A 21 -14.68 -14.63 7.75
C ALA A 21 -14.18 -13.22 8.04
N VAL A 22 -14.56 -12.23 7.23
CA VAL A 22 -14.18 -10.82 7.46
C VAL A 22 -14.78 -10.29 8.76
N LEU A 23 -16.07 -10.56 8.99
CA LEU A 23 -16.74 -10.12 10.22
C LEU A 23 -16.11 -10.77 11.46
N LEU A 24 -15.90 -12.08 11.42
CA LEU A 24 -15.32 -12.83 12.53
C LEU A 24 -13.88 -12.37 12.81
N ALA A 25 -13.06 -12.24 11.77
CA ALA A 25 -11.68 -11.77 11.91
C ALA A 25 -11.62 -10.36 12.49
N SER A 26 -12.48 -9.45 12.02
CA SER A 26 -12.58 -8.08 12.55
C SER A 26 -13.03 -8.07 14.01
N ALA A 27 -14.04 -8.87 14.38
CA ALA A 27 -14.54 -8.95 15.73
C ALA A 27 -13.50 -9.57 16.69
N VAL A 28 -12.84 -10.66 16.27
CA VAL A 28 -11.78 -11.31 17.06
C VAL A 28 -10.62 -10.34 17.27
N PHE A 29 -10.16 -9.67 16.21
CA PHE A 29 -9.08 -8.69 16.33
C PHE A 29 -9.48 -7.55 17.29
N PHE A 30 -10.69 -7.00 17.16
CA PHE A 30 -11.18 -5.92 18.02
C PHE A 30 -11.25 -6.33 19.49
N ILE A 31 -11.62 -7.59 19.77
CA ILE A 31 -11.68 -8.13 21.14
C ILE A 31 -10.26 -8.35 21.70
N LEU A 32 -9.36 -8.96 20.91
CA LEU A 32 -7.99 -9.24 21.34
C LEU A 32 -7.20 -7.96 21.56
N GLU A 33 -7.40 -6.97 20.68
CA GLU A 33 -6.71 -5.67 20.72
C GLU A 33 -7.62 -4.57 21.31
N TRP A 34 -8.48 -4.93 22.30
CA TRP A 34 -9.35 -3.98 22.98
C TRP A 34 -8.63 -2.75 23.54
N PRO A 35 -7.38 -2.84 24.05
CA PRO A 35 -6.63 -1.68 24.50
C PRO A 35 -6.47 -0.59 23.43
N LEU A 36 -6.50 -0.94 22.12
CA LEU A 36 -6.49 0.06 21.04
C LEU A 36 -7.76 0.94 21.02
N ALA A 37 -8.86 0.46 21.57
CA ALA A 37 -10.09 1.23 21.65
C ALA A 37 -10.11 2.22 22.84
N LEU A 38 -9.13 2.15 23.73
CA LEU A 38 -9.02 2.99 24.92
C LEU A 38 -7.90 4.01 24.76
N GLU A 39 -8.15 5.23 25.17
CA GLU A 39 -7.15 6.30 25.28
C GLU A 39 -7.20 6.91 26.69
N GLU A 40 -6.05 7.33 27.17
CA GLU A 40 -5.92 7.97 28.47
C GLU A 40 -6.13 9.49 28.30
N ASP A 41 -7.03 10.07 29.08
CA ASP A 41 -7.26 11.50 29.09
C ASP A 41 -6.22 12.22 29.97
N ALA A 42 -6.24 13.56 29.99
CA ALA A 42 -5.33 14.38 30.77
C ALA A 42 -5.44 14.14 32.29
N SER A 43 -6.50 13.46 32.77
CA SER A 43 -6.72 13.10 34.17
C SER A 43 -6.29 11.68 34.52
N GLY A 44 -5.74 10.92 33.56
CA GLY A 44 -5.33 9.53 33.72
C GLY A 44 -6.51 8.55 33.65
N GLN A 45 -7.71 9.00 33.24
CA GLN A 45 -8.86 8.11 33.07
C GLN A 45 -8.90 7.53 31.66
N GLN A 46 -9.18 6.24 31.58
CA GLN A 46 -9.37 5.57 30.29
C GLN A 46 -10.72 5.93 29.69
N ARG A 47 -10.70 6.41 28.46
CA ARG A 47 -11.89 6.73 27.65
C ARG A 47 -11.86 6.00 26.31
N LEU A 48 -13.06 5.81 25.72
CA LEU A 48 -13.16 5.24 24.40
C LEU A 48 -12.62 6.21 23.32
N CYS A 49 -11.72 5.71 22.51
CA CYS A 49 -11.21 6.39 21.32
C CYS A 49 -12.23 6.28 20.17
N TRP A 50 -13.25 7.17 20.17
CA TRP A 50 -14.40 7.07 19.29
C TRP A 50 -14.05 7.06 17.80
N TRP A 51 -13.05 7.82 17.38
CA TRP A 51 -12.66 7.81 15.98
C TRP A 51 -12.17 6.43 15.54
N TYR A 52 -11.41 5.72 16.39
CA TYR A 52 -10.94 4.39 16.10
C TYR A 52 -12.09 3.38 16.06
N VAL A 53 -12.96 3.39 17.08
CA VAL A 53 -14.11 2.49 17.16
C VAL A 53 -15.02 2.65 15.95
N LEU A 54 -15.34 3.89 15.56
CA LEU A 54 -16.18 4.17 14.40
C LEU A 54 -15.50 3.80 13.08
N ALA A 55 -14.24 4.15 12.90
CA ALA A 55 -13.49 3.83 11.67
C ALA A 55 -13.32 2.31 11.53
N PHE A 56 -12.92 1.63 12.58
CA PHE A 56 -12.68 0.18 12.55
C PHE A 56 -13.98 -0.60 12.31
N SER A 57 -15.02 -0.35 13.11
CA SER A 57 -16.32 -1.04 12.97
C SER A 57 -17.02 -0.68 11.64
N GLY A 58 -16.94 0.59 11.22
CA GLY A 58 -17.48 1.04 9.94
C GLY A 58 -16.82 0.37 8.75
N LEU A 59 -15.50 0.29 8.72
CA LEU A 59 -14.77 -0.43 7.67
C LEU A 59 -15.03 -1.94 7.71
N GLY A 60 -15.10 -2.55 8.90
CA GLY A 60 -15.44 -3.96 9.05
C GLY A 60 -16.83 -4.29 8.51
N ALA A 61 -17.82 -3.45 8.82
CA ALA A 61 -19.18 -3.56 8.30
C ALA A 61 -19.22 -3.34 6.79
N LEU A 62 -18.48 -2.35 6.28
CA LEU A 62 -18.38 -2.06 4.85
C LEU A 62 -17.76 -3.24 4.09
N ALA A 63 -16.64 -3.80 4.56
CA ALA A 63 -15.99 -4.95 3.95
C ALA A 63 -16.92 -6.17 3.92
N THR A 64 -17.61 -6.44 5.02
CA THR A 64 -18.60 -7.50 5.13
C THR A 64 -19.74 -7.29 4.12
N GLY A 65 -20.27 -6.07 4.04
CA GLY A 65 -21.31 -5.69 3.09
C GLY A 65 -20.87 -5.86 1.64
N ILE A 66 -19.67 -5.42 1.28
CA ILE A 66 -19.12 -5.58 -0.08
C ILE A 66 -19.02 -7.06 -0.47
N CYS A 67 -18.65 -7.94 0.45
CA CYS A 67 -18.60 -9.39 0.18
C CYS A 67 -19.96 -9.97 -0.23
N LEU A 68 -21.07 -9.43 0.30
CA LEU A 68 -22.43 -9.86 0.00
C LEU A 68 -23.03 -9.23 -1.27
N LEU A 69 -22.42 -8.17 -1.77
CA LEU A 69 -22.88 -7.45 -2.95
C LEU A 69 -22.37 -8.07 -4.25
N GLN A 70 -23.19 -7.94 -5.29
CA GLN A 70 -22.83 -8.21 -6.67
C GLN A 70 -23.09 -6.98 -7.51
N PHE A 71 -22.08 -6.61 -8.30
CA PHE A 71 -22.16 -5.49 -9.23
C PHE A 71 -22.39 -6.02 -10.65
N ASP A 72 -23.59 -5.77 -11.19
CA ASP A 72 -23.93 -6.16 -12.56
C ASP A 72 -23.50 -5.06 -13.54
N LEU A 73 -22.18 -5.00 -13.82
CA LEU A 73 -21.57 -4.04 -14.70
C LEU A 73 -21.25 -4.65 -16.08
N PRO A 74 -21.38 -3.87 -17.18
CA PRO A 74 -20.91 -4.29 -18.50
C PRO A 74 -19.40 -4.57 -18.48
N GLY A 75 -18.92 -5.51 -19.31
CA GLY A 75 -17.52 -5.91 -19.34
C GLY A 75 -16.56 -4.73 -19.60
N ALA A 76 -16.90 -3.82 -20.51
CA ALA A 76 -16.11 -2.62 -20.78
C ALA A 76 -16.03 -1.70 -19.56
N ALA A 77 -17.12 -1.52 -18.81
CA ALA A 77 -17.12 -0.72 -17.59
C ALA A 77 -16.27 -1.37 -16.51
N ARG A 78 -16.34 -2.69 -16.33
CA ARG A 78 -15.47 -3.44 -15.39
C ARG A 78 -14.00 -3.25 -15.71
N GLN A 79 -13.64 -3.32 -17.01
CA GLN A 79 -12.26 -3.14 -17.46
C GLN A 79 -11.77 -1.71 -17.18
N ALA A 80 -12.57 -0.70 -17.53
CA ALA A 80 -12.23 0.71 -17.29
C ALA A 80 -12.07 0.99 -15.78
N ILE A 81 -13.01 0.52 -14.95
CA ILE A 81 -12.94 0.66 -13.50
C ILE A 81 -11.71 -0.08 -12.95
N GLY A 82 -11.41 -1.28 -13.46
CA GLY A 82 -10.22 -2.02 -13.05
C GLY A 82 -8.93 -1.23 -13.28
N TRP A 83 -8.76 -0.59 -14.43
CA TRP A 83 -7.61 0.27 -14.72
C TRP A 83 -7.60 1.53 -13.86
N LEU A 84 -8.77 2.18 -13.67
CA LEU A 84 -8.87 3.32 -12.77
C LEU A 84 -8.43 2.97 -11.35
N LEU A 85 -8.81 1.80 -10.85
CA LEU A 85 -8.40 1.35 -9.52
C LEU A 85 -6.88 1.15 -9.42
N VAL A 86 -6.25 0.54 -10.42
CA VAL A 86 -4.78 0.38 -10.47
C VAL A 86 -4.07 1.74 -10.49
N LEU A 87 -4.67 2.76 -11.12
CA LEU A 87 -4.11 4.12 -11.18
C LEU A 87 -4.38 4.93 -9.91
N LEU A 88 -5.57 4.83 -9.31
CA LEU A 88 -5.96 5.71 -8.19
C LEU A 88 -5.59 5.15 -6.82
N LEU A 89 -5.60 3.83 -6.64
CA LEU A 89 -5.32 3.22 -5.33
C LEU A 89 -3.87 3.37 -4.84
N PRO A 90 -2.85 3.53 -5.69
CA PRO A 90 -1.53 3.92 -5.24
C PRO A 90 -1.54 5.20 -4.39
N LEU A 91 -2.39 6.18 -4.76
CA LEU A 91 -2.51 7.42 -4.00
C LEU A 91 -3.08 7.20 -2.60
N SER A 92 -4.15 6.41 -2.48
CA SER A 92 -4.73 6.11 -1.16
C SER A 92 -3.81 5.22 -0.31
N THR A 93 -3.08 4.29 -0.96
CA THR A 93 -2.09 3.44 -0.29
C THR A 93 -0.94 4.29 0.27
N PHE A 94 -0.45 5.26 -0.50
CA PHE A 94 0.51 6.26 -0.04
C PHE A 94 0.01 6.95 1.24
N VAL A 95 -1.22 7.49 1.21
CA VAL A 95 -1.81 8.17 2.38
C VAL A 95 -1.84 7.25 3.60
N VAL A 96 -2.32 6.03 3.44
CA VAL A 96 -2.42 5.06 4.55
C VAL A 96 -1.05 4.73 5.14
N VAL A 97 -0.06 4.43 4.31
CA VAL A 97 1.30 4.07 4.75
C VAL A 97 1.96 5.23 5.48
N ASP A 98 1.89 6.42 4.92
CA ASP A 98 2.51 7.60 5.51
C ASP A 98 1.81 8.03 6.82
N VAL A 99 0.49 7.91 6.91
CA VAL A 99 -0.27 8.14 8.16
C VAL A 99 0.08 7.12 9.24
N ILE A 100 0.29 5.84 8.89
CA ILE A 100 0.78 4.81 9.84
C ILE A 100 2.13 5.24 10.42
N ASN A 101 3.03 5.76 9.59
CA ASN A 101 4.37 6.18 9.98
C ASN A 101 4.45 7.57 10.63
N GLY A 102 3.31 8.24 10.81
CA GLY A 102 3.25 9.54 11.47
C GLY A 102 3.68 10.71 10.60
N THR A 103 3.85 10.50 9.30
CA THR A 103 4.20 11.53 8.33
C THR A 103 3.10 12.60 8.22
N LYS A 104 3.50 13.88 8.19
CA LYS A 104 2.58 15.01 8.13
C LYS A 104 2.25 15.35 6.66
N ILE A 105 1.55 14.44 5.97
CA ILE A 105 1.27 14.52 4.53
C ILE A 105 0.53 15.81 4.12
N TRP A 106 -0.25 16.42 5.04
CA TRP A 106 -0.94 17.70 4.80
C TRP A 106 -0.02 18.90 4.64
N GLN A 107 1.26 18.75 5.00
CA GLN A 107 2.30 19.77 4.80
C GLN A 107 3.08 19.56 3.49
N PHE A 108 2.75 18.53 2.72
CA PHE A 108 3.45 18.23 1.48
C PHE A 108 3.06 19.18 0.36
N SER A 109 4.07 19.63 -0.39
CA SER A 109 3.85 20.30 -1.69
C SER A 109 3.30 19.32 -2.73
N GLY A 110 2.68 19.82 -3.79
CA GLY A 110 2.19 18.98 -4.88
C GLY A 110 3.29 18.09 -5.52
N ARG A 111 4.55 18.54 -5.54
CA ARG A 111 5.68 17.73 -6.01
C ARG A 111 5.94 16.52 -5.13
N LYS A 112 5.87 16.66 -3.81
CA LYS A 112 6.01 15.55 -2.86
C LYS A 112 4.87 14.53 -2.98
N TRP A 113 3.64 15.01 -3.18
CA TRP A 113 2.49 14.17 -3.48
C TRP A 113 2.72 13.36 -4.75
N LEU A 114 3.17 14.02 -5.83
CA LEU A 114 3.46 13.37 -7.11
C LEU A 114 4.58 12.35 -6.97
N ALA A 115 5.68 12.69 -6.29
CA ALA A 115 6.82 11.79 -6.09
C ALA A 115 6.40 10.49 -5.39
N ASN A 116 5.70 10.59 -4.25
CA ASN A 116 5.23 9.42 -3.54
C ASN A 116 4.22 8.62 -4.37
N TYR A 117 3.27 9.29 -5.03
CA TYR A 117 2.33 8.64 -5.91
C TYR A 117 3.03 7.81 -7.00
N LEU A 118 4.05 8.36 -7.67
CA LEU A 118 4.81 7.66 -8.71
C LEU A 118 5.57 6.43 -8.15
N CYS A 119 6.11 6.53 -6.95
CA CYS A 119 6.76 5.40 -6.27
C CYS A 119 5.77 4.25 -6.02
N TYR A 120 4.60 4.55 -5.48
CA TYR A 120 3.55 3.52 -5.26
C TYR A 120 2.97 3.02 -6.59
N LEU A 121 2.79 3.92 -7.57
CA LEU A 121 2.30 3.54 -8.90
C LEU A 121 3.25 2.52 -9.57
N LEU A 122 4.55 2.66 -9.40
CA LEU A 122 5.52 1.68 -9.89
C LEU A 122 5.25 0.29 -9.31
N VAL A 123 5.01 0.18 -8.00
CA VAL A 123 4.71 -1.11 -7.35
C VAL A 123 3.43 -1.74 -7.90
N PHE A 124 2.37 -0.94 -8.05
CA PHE A 124 1.09 -1.41 -8.59
C PHE A 124 1.18 -1.77 -10.09
N ALA A 125 1.92 -0.98 -10.87
CA ALA A 125 2.13 -1.24 -12.29
C ALA A 125 2.94 -2.53 -12.53
N LEU A 126 3.97 -2.78 -11.72
CA LEU A 126 4.71 -4.05 -11.74
C LEU A 126 3.80 -5.23 -11.36
N ALA A 127 3.01 -5.09 -10.29
CA ALA A 127 2.05 -6.12 -9.90
C ALA A 127 1.01 -6.39 -11.01
N TYR A 128 0.56 -5.33 -11.72
CA TYR A 128 -0.34 -5.48 -12.86
C TYR A 128 0.35 -6.16 -14.05
N ALA A 129 1.57 -5.78 -14.38
CA ALA A 129 2.35 -6.39 -15.46
C ALA A 129 2.56 -7.91 -15.24
N LEU A 130 2.72 -8.33 -13.97
CA LEU A 130 2.87 -9.73 -13.60
C LEU A 130 1.55 -10.50 -13.66
N THR A 131 0.47 -9.94 -13.11
CA THR A 131 -0.80 -10.64 -12.92
C THR A 131 -1.79 -10.45 -14.06
N ARG A 132 -1.76 -9.29 -14.72
CA ARG A 132 -2.73 -8.84 -15.73
C ARG A 132 -4.18 -8.79 -15.24
N ARG A 133 -4.36 -8.83 -13.92
CA ARG A 133 -5.66 -8.78 -13.25
C ARG A 133 -5.67 -7.57 -12.34
N PRO A 134 -6.51 -6.56 -12.60
CA PRO A 134 -6.54 -5.34 -11.78
C PRO A 134 -6.71 -5.63 -10.28
N TRP A 135 -7.63 -6.53 -9.93
CA TRP A 135 -7.84 -6.91 -8.53
C TRP A 135 -6.59 -7.53 -7.88
N ALA A 136 -5.86 -8.38 -8.63
CA ALA A 136 -4.64 -9.01 -8.13
C ALA A 136 -3.48 -8.01 -8.02
N ALA A 137 -3.40 -7.07 -8.96
CA ALA A 137 -2.44 -5.97 -8.89
C ALA A 137 -2.66 -5.10 -7.65
N VAL A 138 -3.92 -4.78 -7.35
CA VAL A 138 -4.30 -4.03 -6.14
C VAL A 138 -4.00 -4.84 -4.88
N ALA A 139 -4.33 -6.13 -4.87
CA ALA A 139 -4.05 -6.99 -3.73
C ALA A 139 -2.55 -7.11 -3.47
N ILE A 140 -1.75 -7.41 -4.49
CA ILE A 140 -0.29 -7.59 -4.33
C ILE A 140 0.39 -6.26 -4.05
N GLY A 141 0.11 -5.22 -4.85
CA GLY A 141 0.72 -3.91 -4.70
C GLY A 141 0.38 -3.26 -3.35
N GLY A 142 -0.90 -3.34 -2.94
CA GLY A 142 -1.35 -2.84 -1.65
C GLY A 142 -0.77 -3.63 -0.47
N ALA A 143 -0.73 -4.97 -0.55
CA ALA A 143 -0.11 -5.81 0.48
C ALA A 143 1.37 -5.50 0.64
N ALA A 144 2.12 -5.46 -0.47
CA ALA A 144 3.56 -5.16 -0.43
C ALA A 144 3.82 -3.78 0.19
N SER A 145 3.05 -2.76 -0.24
CA SER A 145 3.19 -1.39 0.27
C SER A 145 2.82 -1.28 1.74
N LEU A 146 1.72 -1.90 2.17
CA LEU A 146 1.28 -1.86 3.57
C LEU A 146 2.26 -2.63 4.48
N THR A 147 2.73 -3.80 4.05
CA THR A 147 3.74 -4.58 4.78
C THR A 147 5.03 -3.78 4.93
N PHE A 148 5.50 -3.14 3.86
CA PHE A 148 6.66 -2.25 3.90
C PHE A 148 6.44 -1.10 4.90
N GLY A 149 5.27 -0.44 4.85
CA GLY A 149 4.95 0.65 5.76
C GLY A 149 4.89 0.25 7.23
N ILE A 150 4.30 -0.91 7.54
CA ILE A 150 4.25 -1.47 8.90
C ILE A 150 5.66 -1.87 9.36
N ALA A 151 6.43 -2.54 8.51
CA ALA A 151 7.81 -2.89 8.81
C ALA A 151 8.66 -1.65 9.09
N ASN A 152 8.52 -0.61 8.25
CA ASN A 152 9.22 0.66 8.43
C ASN A 152 8.87 1.32 9.77
N TYR A 153 7.60 1.32 10.16
CA TYR A 153 7.18 1.85 11.46
C TYR A 153 7.94 1.16 12.60
N PHE A 154 7.94 -0.18 12.65
CA PHE A 154 8.64 -0.91 13.71
C PHE A 154 10.15 -0.71 13.66
N VAL A 155 10.76 -0.69 12.47
CA VAL A 155 12.19 -0.42 12.32
C VAL A 155 12.55 0.96 12.86
N VAL A 156 11.72 1.98 12.60
CA VAL A 156 11.90 3.32 13.19
C VAL A 156 11.78 3.29 14.72
N GLN A 157 10.84 2.51 15.28
CA GLN A 157 10.70 2.37 16.73
C GLN A 157 11.93 1.73 17.38
N PHE A 158 12.51 0.72 16.74
CA PHE A 158 13.63 -0.05 17.32
C PHE A 158 14.99 0.60 17.05
N ARG A 159 15.19 1.17 15.88
CA ARG A 159 16.49 1.70 15.42
C ARG A 159 16.56 3.22 15.35
N GLY A 160 15.43 3.91 15.42
CA GLY A 160 15.36 5.36 15.27
C GLY A 160 15.51 5.87 13.83
N GLN A 161 15.66 4.97 12.85
CA GLN A 161 15.83 5.31 11.43
C GLN A 161 14.92 4.45 10.55
N PRO A 162 14.44 4.96 9.39
CA PRO A 162 13.61 4.21 8.46
C PRO A 162 14.38 3.07 7.79
N ILE A 163 13.67 2.18 7.14
CA ILE A 163 14.25 1.17 6.24
C ILE A 163 14.89 1.89 5.06
N LEU A 164 16.13 1.54 4.79
CA LEU A 164 16.93 2.09 3.70
C LEU A 164 17.19 0.99 2.64
N PRO A 165 17.43 1.36 1.37
CA PRO A 165 17.59 0.37 0.31
C PRO A 165 18.67 -0.67 0.57
N TRP A 166 19.78 -0.30 1.23
CA TRP A 166 20.84 -1.23 1.60
C TRP A 166 20.47 -2.20 2.72
N ASP A 167 19.43 -1.92 3.52
CA ASP A 167 18.91 -2.85 4.53
C ASP A 167 18.36 -4.13 3.88
N LEU A 168 17.93 -4.06 2.61
CA LEU A 168 17.46 -5.22 1.86
C LEU A 168 18.55 -6.28 1.68
N THR A 169 19.82 -5.87 1.63
CA THR A 169 20.95 -6.82 1.52
C THR A 169 21.17 -7.60 2.82
N SER A 170 20.73 -7.04 3.96
CA SER A 170 20.87 -7.63 5.30
C SER A 170 19.55 -8.19 5.85
N PHE A 171 18.55 -8.37 4.98
CA PHE A 171 17.20 -8.80 5.38
C PHE A 171 17.18 -10.11 6.16
N GLY A 172 18.02 -11.10 5.77
CA GLY A 172 18.14 -12.36 6.50
C GLY A 172 18.62 -12.19 7.94
N THR A 173 19.59 -11.33 8.17
CA THR A 173 20.09 -10.98 9.52
C THR A 173 19.01 -10.25 10.33
N ALA A 174 18.30 -9.33 9.71
CA ALA A 174 17.20 -8.61 10.36
C ALA A 174 16.09 -9.57 10.84
N LEU A 175 15.72 -10.56 10.04
CA LEU A 175 14.76 -11.59 10.44
C LEU A 175 15.22 -12.40 11.64
N THR A 176 16.50 -12.74 11.74
CA THR A 176 17.06 -13.51 12.86
C THR A 176 16.95 -12.74 14.19
N VAL A 177 17.16 -11.42 14.13
CA VAL A 177 17.13 -10.56 15.33
C VAL A 177 15.71 -10.14 15.69
N SER A 178 14.78 -10.15 14.72
CA SER A 178 13.41 -9.64 14.89
C SER A 178 12.62 -10.36 15.99
N GLY A 179 12.89 -11.63 16.27
CA GLY A 179 12.21 -12.40 17.32
C GLY A 179 12.43 -11.91 18.75
N GLY A 180 13.39 -10.99 18.98
CA GLY A 180 13.65 -10.39 20.29
C GLY A 180 12.87 -9.12 20.58
N TYR A 181 12.05 -8.63 19.65
CA TYR A 181 11.29 -7.39 19.79
C TYR A 181 9.80 -7.65 20.03
N GLU A 182 9.19 -6.78 20.81
CA GLU A 182 7.74 -6.77 21.01
C GLU A 182 7.06 -5.89 19.95
N TYR A 183 6.12 -6.48 19.21
CA TYR A 183 5.40 -5.81 18.12
C TYR A 183 3.98 -5.48 18.55
N VAL A 184 3.78 -4.25 19.01
CA VAL A 184 2.45 -3.77 19.43
C VAL A 184 1.80 -3.04 18.25
N PRO A 185 0.67 -3.53 17.70
CA PRO A 185 -0.02 -2.87 16.62
C PRO A 185 -0.59 -1.52 17.07
N THR A 186 -0.68 -0.56 16.14
CA THR A 186 -1.29 0.73 16.42
C THR A 186 -2.70 0.82 15.84
N ARG A 187 -3.52 1.75 16.37
CA ARG A 187 -4.86 2.05 15.83
C ARG A 187 -4.83 2.33 14.31
N LYS A 188 -3.82 3.08 13.86
CA LYS A 188 -3.64 3.42 12.44
C LYS A 188 -3.34 2.20 11.59
N MET A 189 -2.55 1.23 12.09
CA MET A 189 -2.29 -0.04 11.41
C MET A 189 -3.55 -0.88 11.28
N ALA A 190 -4.34 -0.99 12.35
CA ALA A 190 -5.59 -1.74 12.35
C ALA A 190 -6.61 -1.17 11.36
N VAL A 191 -6.81 0.15 11.37
CA VAL A 191 -7.69 0.85 10.42
C VAL A 191 -7.16 0.72 8.99
N GLY A 192 -5.84 0.87 8.78
CA GLY A 192 -5.19 0.71 7.48
C GLY A 192 -5.34 -0.70 6.91
N ALA A 193 -5.21 -1.73 7.74
CA ALA A 193 -5.41 -3.12 7.33
C ALA A 193 -6.85 -3.40 6.91
N LEU A 194 -7.84 -2.91 7.67
CA LEU A 194 -9.25 -3.02 7.30
C LEU A 194 -9.58 -2.22 6.04
N TYR A 195 -9.04 -1.02 5.90
CA TYR A 195 -9.17 -0.25 4.67
C TYR A 195 -8.64 -1.04 3.46
N TYR A 196 -7.47 -1.68 3.60
CA TYR A 196 -6.91 -2.53 2.56
C TYR A 196 -7.82 -3.72 2.24
N ILE A 197 -8.37 -4.41 3.25
CA ILE A 197 -9.31 -5.52 3.04
C ILE A 197 -10.57 -5.05 2.29
N CYS A 198 -11.15 -3.90 2.68
CA CYS A 198 -12.27 -3.28 1.96
C CYS A 198 -11.93 -3.02 0.50
N THR A 199 -10.76 -2.45 0.25
CA THR A 199 -10.30 -2.10 -1.09
C THR A 199 -10.14 -3.33 -1.96
N VAL A 200 -9.50 -4.38 -1.47
CA VAL A 200 -9.34 -5.65 -2.19
C VAL A 200 -10.69 -6.31 -2.43
N ALA A 201 -11.56 -6.37 -1.42
CA ALA A 201 -12.91 -6.93 -1.57
C ALA A 201 -13.71 -6.19 -2.64
N PHE A 202 -13.65 -4.87 -2.66
CA PHE A 202 -14.29 -4.05 -3.69
C PHE A 202 -13.72 -4.34 -5.08
N CYS A 203 -12.40 -4.37 -5.23
CA CYS A 203 -11.73 -4.66 -6.50
C CYS A 203 -12.10 -6.05 -7.04
N VAL A 204 -12.15 -7.07 -6.19
CA VAL A 204 -12.56 -8.43 -6.58
C VAL A 204 -14.00 -8.46 -7.10
N LYS A 205 -14.90 -7.63 -6.54
CA LYS A 205 -16.30 -7.58 -6.95
C LYS A 205 -16.55 -6.77 -8.22
N VAL A 206 -15.77 -5.71 -8.44
CA VAL A 206 -16.01 -4.75 -9.52
C VAL A 206 -15.10 -4.99 -10.73
N ALA A 207 -13.82 -5.30 -10.52
CA ALA A 207 -12.90 -5.53 -11.62
C ALA A 207 -13.14 -6.88 -12.32
N PRO A 208 -12.74 -7.03 -13.59
CA PRO A 208 -12.85 -8.30 -14.29
C PRO A 208 -11.99 -9.36 -13.59
N GLN A 209 -12.60 -10.53 -13.35
CA GLN A 209 -11.88 -11.67 -12.76
C GLN A 209 -11.13 -12.48 -13.80
N ASP A 210 -11.70 -12.56 -15.01
CA ASP A 210 -11.08 -13.22 -16.15
C ASP A 210 -10.47 -12.19 -17.09
N ALA A 211 -9.32 -12.55 -17.70
CA ALA A 211 -8.80 -11.76 -18.80
C ALA A 211 -9.88 -11.68 -19.89
N PRO A 212 -10.17 -10.50 -20.44
CA PRO A 212 -11.19 -10.37 -21.48
C PRO A 212 -10.90 -11.35 -22.61
N HIS A 213 -11.96 -11.83 -23.29
CA HIS A 213 -11.87 -12.71 -24.48
C HIS A 213 -11.23 -11.96 -25.67
N ALA A 214 -10.14 -11.27 -25.42
CA ALA A 214 -9.37 -10.55 -26.41
C ALA A 214 -8.39 -11.50 -27.10
N SER A 215 -8.00 -11.16 -28.33
CA SER A 215 -7.01 -11.93 -29.06
C SER A 215 -5.69 -12.03 -28.29
N ARG A 216 -4.94 -13.12 -28.52
CA ARG A 216 -3.59 -13.30 -27.92
C ARG A 216 -2.69 -12.08 -28.13
N ARG A 217 -2.83 -11.39 -29.29
CA ARG A 217 -2.07 -10.18 -29.61
C ARG A 217 -2.41 -9.02 -28.68
N PHE A 218 -3.68 -8.83 -28.34
CA PHE A 218 -4.10 -7.80 -27.38
C PHE A 218 -3.51 -8.04 -26.00
N HIS A 219 -3.51 -9.27 -25.54
CA HIS A 219 -2.94 -9.64 -24.25
C HIS A 219 -1.42 -9.42 -24.17
N ILE A 220 -0.70 -9.68 -25.29
CA ILE A 220 0.72 -9.40 -25.38
C ILE A 220 0.96 -7.89 -25.36
N ALA A 221 0.20 -7.13 -26.14
CA ALA A 221 0.32 -5.66 -26.20
C ALA A 221 0.04 -5.00 -24.84
N GLU A 222 -1.00 -5.45 -24.14
CA GLU A 222 -1.34 -4.96 -22.78
C GLU A 222 -0.20 -5.22 -21.78
N ARG A 223 0.37 -6.42 -21.80
CA ARG A 223 1.50 -6.76 -20.93
C ARG A 223 2.76 -5.95 -21.27
N LEU A 224 3.06 -5.81 -22.56
CA LEU A 224 4.18 -4.99 -22.99
C LEU A 224 4.00 -3.53 -22.60
N ALA A 225 2.79 -2.98 -22.75
CA ALA A 225 2.47 -1.62 -22.31
C ALA A 225 2.67 -1.46 -20.80
N ALA A 226 2.15 -2.39 -19.99
CA ALA A 226 2.32 -2.35 -18.54
C ALA A 226 3.80 -2.46 -18.12
N LEU A 227 4.57 -3.35 -18.77
CA LEU A 227 6.02 -3.49 -18.53
C LEU A 227 6.77 -2.23 -18.98
N SER A 228 6.39 -1.64 -20.13
CA SER A 228 7.01 -0.40 -20.62
C SER A 228 6.75 0.77 -19.67
N ILE A 229 5.52 0.92 -19.17
CA ILE A 229 5.17 1.95 -18.19
C ILE A 229 5.97 1.74 -16.90
N SER A 230 6.02 0.51 -16.39
CA SER A 230 6.79 0.17 -15.19
C SER A 230 8.29 0.42 -15.39
N GLY A 231 8.83 0.03 -16.53
CA GLY A 231 10.22 0.27 -16.90
C GLY A 231 10.54 1.75 -17.03
N LEU A 232 9.66 2.52 -17.67
CA LEU A 232 9.83 3.98 -17.80
C LEU A 232 9.81 4.65 -16.42
N LEU A 233 8.87 4.28 -15.55
CA LEU A 233 8.82 4.79 -14.18
C LEU A 233 10.10 4.43 -13.41
N ALA A 234 10.54 3.17 -13.50
CA ALA A 234 11.76 2.74 -12.82
C ALA A 234 13.00 3.50 -13.32
N ILE A 235 13.14 3.65 -14.65
CA ILE A 235 14.25 4.40 -15.25
C ILE A 235 14.20 5.88 -14.84
N THR A 236 13.02 6.48 -14.82
CA THR A 236 12.86 7.88 -14.44
C THR A 236 13.18 8.10 -12.97
N LEU A 237 12.70 7.20 -12.09
CA LEU A 237 12.87 7.37 -10.64
C LEU A 237 14.30 7.05 -10.18
N PHE A 238 14.99 6.08 -10.79
CA PHE A 238 16.30 5.62 -10.34
C PHE A 238 17.46 6.22 -11.15
N PRO A 239 17.80 5.73 -12.38
CA PRO A 239 19.02 6.16 -13.04
C PRO A 239 18.96 7.63 -13.55
N LEU A 240 17.78 8.15 -13.87
CA LEU A 240 17.62 9.53 -14.28
C LEU A 240 17.42 10.49 -13.12
N ASN A 241 17.46 9.99 -11.89
CA ASN A 241 17.29 10.78 -10.67
C ASN A 241 16.05 11.69 -10.71
N GLY A 242 14.93 11.16 -11.23
CA GLY A 242 13.68 11.92 -11.43
C GLY A 242 13.11 12.52 -10.15
N LEU A 243 13.41 11.92 -9.00
CA LEU A 243 12.99 12.46 -7.71
C LEU A 243 13.66 13.80 -7.39
N SER A 244 14.89 14.04 -7.82
CA SER A 244 15.56 15.33 -7.60
C SER A 244 14.89 16.45 -8.42
N TYR A 245 14.35 16.16 -9.62
CA TYR A 245 13.57 17.14 -10.39
C TYR A 245 12.24 17.51 -9.70
N LEU A 246 11.75 16.64 -8.81
CA LEU A 246 10.57 16.89 -7.98
C LEU A 246 10.94 17.54 -6.63
N ASP A 247 12.18 18.01 -6.49
CA ASP A 247 12.68 18.66 -5.27
C ASP A 247 12.67 17.70 -4.05
N ILE A 248 12.93 16.43 -4.32
CA ILE A 248 13.06 15.39 -3.31
C ILE A 248 14.55 15.17 -3.05
N SER A 249 14.99 15.57 -1.87
CA SER A 249 16.34 15.35 -1.39
C SER A 249 16.32 14.72 0.00
N VAL A 250 17.26 13.84 0.27
CA VAL A 250 17.41 13.18 1.57
C VAL A 250 18.66 13.69 2.29
N TRP A 251 18.55 13.82 3.61
CA TRP A 251 19.68 14.20 4.44
C TRP A 251 20.35 12.95 4.98
N ALA A 252 21.56 12.66 4.54
CA ALA A 252 22.30 11.46 4.95
C ALA A 252 22.45 11.32 6.47
N TRP A 253 22.55 12.44 7.19
CA TRP A 253 22.68 12.51 8.64
C TRP A 253 21.34 12.48 9.41
N ASN A 254 20.19 12.65 8.75
CA ASN A 254 18.88 12.62 9.38
C ASN A 254 17.84 11.95 8.46
N GLN A 255 17.95 10.64 8.31
CA GLN A 255 17.07 9.86 7.44
C GLN A 255 15.62 9.83 7.94
N LYS A 256 15.42 9.82 9.27
CA LYS A 256 14.08 9.89 9.87
C LYS A 256 13.41 11.22 9.53
N GLY A 257 14.10 12.34 9.77
CA GLY A 257 13.58 13.67 9.42
C GLY A 257 13.27 13.80 7.92
N SER A 258 14.13 13.23 7.05
CA SER A 258 13.88 13.20 5.61
C SER A 258 12.58 12.46 5.30
N SER A 259 12.40 11.25 5.82
CA SER A 259 11.19 10.45 5.55
C SER A 259 9.91 11.13 6.06
N GLU A 260 9.97 11.82 7.19
CA GLU A 260 8.83 12.58 7.73
C GLU A 260 8.45 13.79 6.85
N LEU A 261 9.42 14.41 6.16
CA LEU A 261 9.23 15.62 5.36
C LEU A 261 8.90 15.36 3.89
N ILE A 262 9.29 14.21 3.35
CA ILE A 262 9.13 13.92 1.92
C ILE A 262 8.30 12.66 1.64
N GLY A 263 7.99 11.87 2.65
CA GLY A 263 7.25 10.62 2.55
C GLY A 263 8.15 9.38 2.55
N ILE A 264 7.59 8.27 2.99
CA ILE A 264 8.35 7.02 3.22
C ILE A 264 8.88 6.44 1.91
N ALA A 265 8.00 6.32 0.90
CA ALA A 265 8.40 5.74 -0.37
C ALA A 265 9.38 6.64 -1.13
N ALA A 266 9.11 7.94 -1.22
CA ALA A 266 10.00 8.88 -1.89
C ALA A 266 11.38 8.93 -1.21
N SER A 267 11.44 8.90 0.13
CA SER A 267 12.69 8.82 0.89
C SER A 267 13.45 7.53 0.60
N PHE A 268 12.76 6.38 0.61
CA PHE A 268 13.38 5.08 0.31
C PHE A 268 13.98 5.06 -1.10
N PHE A 269 13.20 5.46 -2.11
CA PHE A 269 13.69 5.46 -3.49
C PHE A 269 14.77 6.52 -3.74
N ALA A 270 14.69 7.70 -3.11
CA ALA A 270 15.76 8.70 -3.21
C ALA A 270 17.07 8.21 -2.61
N ASN A 271 17.04 7.40 -1.55
CA ASN A 271 18.23 6.80 -0.98
C ASN A 271 18.85 5.70 -1.86
N ALA A 272 18.10 5.12 -2.80
CA ALA A 272 18.63 4.08 -3.68
C ALA A 272 19.79 4.58 -4.56
N GLN A 273 19.82 5.86 -4.90
CA GLN A 273 20.94 6.47 -5.63
C GLN A 273 22.27 6.41 -4.88
N TYR A 274 22.23 6.35 -3.56
CA TYR A 274 23.44 6.28 -2.72
C TYR A 274 23.92 4.84 -2.48
N MET A 275 23.28 3.83 -3.06
CA MET A 275 23.75 2.45 -2.99
C MET A 275 24.99 2.20 -3.85
N MET A 276 25.18 3.00 -4.89
CA MET A 276 26.39 2.98 -5.71
C MET A 276 27.37 4.01 -5.16
N VAL A 277 28.44 3.54 -4.55
CA VAL A 277 29.55 4.39 -4.17
C VAL A 277 30.47 4.52 -5.38
N ASP A 278 30.60 5.72 -5.92
CA ASP A 278 31.58 5.98 -6.98
C ASP A 278 32.97 5.73 -6.42
N THR A 279 33.78 4.95 -7.12
CA THR A 279 35.19 4.79 -6.77
C THR A 279 35.89 6.14 -6.90
N PRO A 280 36.65 6.60 -5.87
CA PRO A 280 37.37 7.85 -5.97
C PRO A 280 38.29 7.88 -7.19
N ASP A 281 38.43 9.05 -7.82
CA ASP A 281 39.33 9.23 -8.94
C ASP A 281 40.76 8.79 -8.57
N GLY A 282 41.33 7.89 -9.35
CA GLY A 282 42.66 7.33 -9.11
C GLY A 282 42.69 6.07 -8.24
N TYR A 283 41.55 5.57 -7.77
CA TYR A 283 41.49 4.27 -7.08
C TYR A 283 41.60 3.11 -8.10
N SER A 284 42.66 2.31 -7.98
CA SER A 284 42.76 1.06 -8.73
C SER A 284 42.73 -0.11 -7.73
N ALA A 285 41.92 -1.14 -8.06
CA ALA A 285 41.88 -2.38 -7.28
C ALA A 285 43.20 -3.23 -7.34
N ARG A 286 44.26 -2.65 -7.93
CA ARG A 286 45.59 -3.22 -8.08
C ARG A 286 46.66 -2.36 -7.37
N ALA A 287 46.42 -2.08 -6.13
CA ALA A 287 47.48 -1.55 -5.26
C ALA A 287 47.75 -2.53 -4.12
#